data_8d3147c4b5d75f5954005fe4a546573b
#
_entry.id   8d3147c4b5d75f5954005fe4a546573b
#
_cell.length_a   1.000
_cell.length_b   1.000
_cell.length_c   1.000
_cell.angle_alpha   90.00
_cell.angle_beta   90.00
_cell.angle_gamma   90.00
#
_symmetry.space_group_name_H-M   'P 1'
#
loop_
_entity.id
_entity.type
_entity.pdbx_description
1 polymer ?
#
loop_
_entity_poly.entity_id
_entity_poly.type
_entity_poly.pdbx_seq_one_letter_code
_entity_poly.pdbx_strand_id
1 'polypeptide(L)'
;QLEHDLCFVGLTGMIDPVRPEVKAAIDECVGAGVRAVMITGDHIDTAVAIAKELGILRPGDRAITGSELSQMSDAEFEACFRDISVYARVQPEHKTRIVNAWRGAGYVTAMTGDGVNDAPSIKSADIGVGMGITGTDVTKNVADMVLADDNFASIVGAVEEGRRIYDNIRKAIQFLLGSNMSEVISIFAATVLGFTILKPVHLLW
;
A
#
# COMPACT_ATOMS: atom_id res chain seq x y z
N GLN A 1 -31.48 -11.64 -39.22
CA GLN A 1 -32.04 -11.35 -37.88
C GLN A 1 -32.09 -12.66 -37.11
N LEU A 2 -31.25 -12.82 -36.09
CA LEU A 2 -31.11 -14.04 -35.28
C LEU A 2 -31.94 -14.01 -34.00
N GLU A 3 -32.55 -12.87 -33.71
CA GLU A 3 -33.25 -12.62 -32.42
C GLU A 3 -34.76 -12.49 -32.67
N HIS A 4 -35.38 -13.57 -33.17
CA HIS A 4 -36.84 -13.68 -33.31
C HIS A 4 -37.36 -14.86 -32.48
N ASP A 5 -38.56 -14.70 -31.95
CA ASP A 5 -39.27 -15.74 -31.19
C ASP A 5 -38.48 -16.31 -30.02
N LEU A 6 -37.73 -15.42 -29.31
CA LEU A 6 -36.96 -15.82 -28.14
C LEU A 6 -37.89 -16.22 -27.01
N CYS A 7 -37.60 -17.39 -26.40
CA CYS A 7 -38.25 -17.84 -25.19
C CYS A 7 -37.34 -17.60 -24.00
N PHE A 8 -37.81 -16.90 -22.95
CA PHE A 8 -37.04 -16.74 -21.73
C PHE A 8 -36.91 -18.09 -21.02
N VAL A 9 -35.68 -18.62 -20.99
CA VAL A 9 -35.35 -19.90 -20.36
C VAL A 9 -34.95 -19.75 -18.91
N GLY A 10 -34.28 -18.66 -18.57
CA GLY A 10 -33.84 -18.40 -17.20
C GLY A 10 -32.66 -17.44 -17.14
N LEU A 11 -32.21 -17.16 -15.93
CA LEU A 11 -31.02 -16.36 -15.63
C LEU A 11 -29.97 -17.26 -14.96
N THR A 12 -28.74 -17.14 -15.38
CA THR A 12 -27.59 -17.79 -14.73
C THR A 12 -26.74 -16.71 -14.08
N GLY A 13 -26.51 -16.81 -12.79
CA GLY A 13 -25.58 -15.95 -12.07
C GLY A 13 -24.20 -16.61 -11.99
N MET A 14 -23.17 -15.83 -12.22
CA MET A 14 -21.77 -16.25 -11.99
C MET A 14 -21.15 -15.34 -10.96
N ILE A 15 -20.34 -15.93 -10.07
CA ILE A 15 -19.57 -15.20 -9.07
C ILE A 15 -18.11 -15.67 -9.14
N ASP A 16 -17.19 -14.73 -9.11
CA ASP A 16 -15.78 -15.02 -8.89
C ASP A 16 -15.50 -14.85 -7.39
N PRO A 17 -15.28 -15.95 -6.65
CA PRO A 17 -15.14 -15.87 -5.20
C PRO A 17 -13.82 -15.19 -4.83
N VAL A 18 -13.86 -14.38 -3.78
CA VAL A 18 -12.68 -13.80 -3.16
C VAL A 18 -11.77 -14.90 -2.63
N ARG A 19 -10.46 -14.78 -2.81
CA ARG A 19 -9.50 -15.72 -2.24
C ARG A 19 -9.58 -15.69 -0.71
N PRO A 20 -9.67 -16.86 -0.04
CA PRO A 20 -9.91 -16.92 1.42
C PRO A 20 -8.87 -16.18 2.26
N GLU A 21 -7.60 -16.19 1.82
CA GLU A 21 -6.48 -15.57 2.53
C GLU A 21 -6.50 -14.03 2.50
N VAL A 22 -7.18 -13.42 1.52
CA VAL A 22 -7.18 -11.96 1.34
C VAL A 22 -7.87 -11.26 2.49
N LYS A 23 -8.97 -11.82 3.03
CA LYS A 23 -9.67 -11.23 4.16
C LYS A 23 -8.77 -11.13 5.39
N ALA A 24 -8.07 -12.20 5.74
CA ALA A 24 -7.15 -12.21 6.86
C ALA A 24 -6.01 -11.19 6.66
N ALA A 25 -5.47 -11.09 5.45
CA ALA A 25 -4.44 -10.12 5.10
C ALA A 25 -4.94 -8.66 5.23
N ILE A 26 -6.19 -8.37 4.84
CA ILE A 26 -6.79 -7.05 5.04
C ILE A 26 -6.96 -6.73 6.53
N ASP A 27 -7.41 -7.69 7.34
CA ASP A 27 -7.55 -7.51 8.78
C ASP A 27 -6.19 -7.24 9.45
N GLU A 28 -5.13 -7.89 9.02
CA GLU A 28 -3.74 -7.62 9.44
C GLU A 28 -3.28 -6.22 9.03
N CYS A 29 -3.52 -5.79 7.80
CA CYS A 29 -3.24 -4.43 7.34
C CYS A 29 -3.90 -3.39 8.26
N VAL A 30 -5.17 -3.60 8.58
CA VAL A 30 -5.93 -2.71 9.47
C VAL A 30 -5.30 -2.66 10.85
N GLY A 31 -4.96 -3.82 11.43
CA GLY A 31 -4.27 -3.91 12.72
C GLY A 31 -2.91 -3.22 12.73
N ALA A 32 -2.22 -3.21 11.60
CA ALA A 32 -0.94 -2.55 11.39
C ALA A 32 -1.04 -1.05 11.04
N GLY A 33 -2.26 -0.47 11.01
CA GLY A 33 -2.50 0.92 10.64
C GLY A 33 -2.39 1.20 9.14
N VAL A 34 -2.43 0.16 8.30
CA VAL A 34 -2.43 0.27 6.83
C VAL A 34 -3.87 0.24 6.34
N ARG A 35 -4.27 1.20 5.54
CA ARG A 35 -5.60 1.27 4.95
C ARG A 35 -5.57 0.64 3.55
N ALA A 36 -6.42 -0.35 3.33
CA ALA A 36 -6.70 -0.87 2.00
C ALA A 36 -7.76 -0.01 1.31
N VAL A 37 -7.53 0.28 0.02
CA VAL A 37 -8.45 0.99 -0.86
C VAL A 37 -8.65 0.15 -2.11
N MET A 38 -9.89 -0.11 -2.48
CA MET A 38 -10.22 -0.89 -3.67
C MET A 38 -10.39 0.02 -4.88
N ILE A 39 -9.64 -0.29 -5.93
CA ILE A 39 -9.70 0.43 -7.22
C ILE A 39 -9.92 -0.61 -8.32
N THR A 40 -11.09 -0.61 -8.95
CA THR A 40 -11.46 -1.64 -9.92
C THR A 40 -12.17 -1.08 -11.15
N GLY A 41 -12.08 -1.82 -12.26
CA GLY A 41 -12.89 -1.59 -13.46
C GLY A 41 -14.32 -2.15 -13.37
N ASP A 42 -14.64 -2.93 -12.34
CA ASP A 42 -15.92 -3.60 -12.16
C ASP A 42 -17.07 -2.64 -11.87
N HIS A 43 -18.29 -3.18 -11.95
CA HIS A 43 -19.49 -2.43 -11.57
C HIS A 43 -19.49 -2.11 -10.07
N ILE A 44 -20.05 -0.95 -9.72
CA ILE A 44 -20.02 -0.45 -8.34
C ILE A 44 -20.68 -1.40 -7.35
N ASP A 45 -21.79 -2.03 -7.73
CA ASP A 45 -22.50 -2.97 -6.84
C ASP A 45 -21.65 -4.20 -6.52
N THR A 46 -20.91 -4.72 -7.53
CA THR A 46 -19.96 -5.83 -7.35
C THR A 46 -18.80 -5.41 -6.46
N ALA A 47 -18.20 -4.26 -6.74
CA ALA A 47 -17.09 -3.73 -5.95
C ALA A 47 -17.49 -3.50 -4.49
N VAL A 48 -18.67 -2.93 -4.24
CA VAL A 48 -19.23 -2.71 -2.90
C VAL A 48 -19.48 -4.02 -2.16
N ALA A 49 -20.04 -5.04 -2.84
CA ALA A 49 -20.29 -6.35 -2.24
C ALA A 49 -18.97 -7.00 -1.79
N ILE A 50 -17.96 -7.04 -2.68
CA ILE A 50 -16.63 -7.59 -2.39
C ILE A 50 -15.93 -6.79 -1.28
N ALA A 51 -15.96 -5.46 -1.36
CA ALA A 51 -15.29 -4.60 -0.37
C ALA A 51 -15.89 -4.72 1.03
N LYS A 52 -17.22 -4.96 1.13
CA LYS A 52 -17.89 -5.26 2.41
C LYS A 52 -17.46 -6.63 2.95
N GLU A 53 -17.44 -7.65 2.11
CA GLU A 53 -17.01 -9.00 2.48
C GLU A 53 -15.56 -9.01 3.02
N LEU A 54 -14.68 -8.25 2.36
CA LEU A 54 -13.27 -8.11 2.75
C LEU A 54 -13.04 -7.17 3.93
N GLY A 55 -14.03 -6.36 4.35
CA GLY A 55 -13.86 -5.37 5.40
C GLY A 55 -13.11 -4.09 4.95
N ILE A 56 -12.95 -3.89 3.64
CA ILE A 56 -12.36 -2.67 3.06
C ILE A 56 -13.33 -1.51 3.19
N LEU A 57 -14.62 -1.72 2.84
CA LEU A 57 -15.69 -0.73 2.97
C LEU A 57 -16.31 -0.82 4.37
N ARG A 58 -16.00 0.16 5.22
CA ARG A 58 -16.47 0.24 6.61
C ARG A 58 -17.71 1.10 6.74
N PRO A 59 -18.45 0.98 7.85
CA PRO A 59 -19.53 1.92 8.14
C PRO A 59 -19.03 3.37 8.16
N GLY A 60 -19.66 4.21 7.32
CA GLY A 60 -19.24 5.62 7.14
C GLY A 60 -18.34 5.86 5.93
N ASP A 61 -17.69 4.84 5.39
CA ASP A 61 -16.90 4.97 4.16
C ASP A 61 -17.80 5.03 2.93
N ARG A 62 -17.29 5.70 1.88
CA ARG A 62 -17.96 5.90 0.61
C ARG A 62 -17.41 4.99 -0.48
N ALA A 63 -18.26 4.65 -1.41
CA ALA A 63 -17.91 4.06 -2.70
C ALA A 63 -18.33 5.03 -3.81
N ILE A 64 -17.47 5.29 -4.78
CA ILE A 64 -17.76 6.16 -5.92
C ILE A 64 -17.35 5.51 -7.24
N THR A 65 -17.92 6.00 -8.33
CA THR A 65 -17.55 5.61 -9.69
C THR A 65 -16.48 6.53 -10.28
N GLY A 66 -15.76 6.05 -11.31
CA GLY A 66 -14.85 6.89 -12.08
C GLY A 66 -15.54 8.10 -12.72
N SER A 67 -16.82 7.98 -13.08
CA SER A 67 -17.62 9.10 -13.61
C SER A 67 -17.84 10.19 -12.56
N GLU A 68 -18.19 9.82 -11.34
CA GLU A 68 -18.32 10.76 -10.22
C GLU A 68 -16.97 11.41 -9.89
N LEU A 69 -15.89 10.62 -9.87
CA LEU A 69 -14.54 11.14 -9.66
C LEU A 69 -14.12 12.15 -10.74
N SER A 70 -14.50 11.92 -12.01
CA SER A 70 -14.22 12.87 -13.12
C SER A 70 -14.96 14.19 -12.99
N GLN A 71 -16.13 14.19 -12.34
CA GLN A 71 -16.94 15.40 -12.11
C GLN A 71 -16.44 16.23 -10.93
N MET A 72 -15.67 15.65 -10.04
CA MET A 72 -15.10 16.34 -8.88
C MET A 72 -13.90 17.20 -9.30
N SER A 73 -13.86 18.44 -8.87
CA SER A 73 -12.65 19.25 -8.90
C SER A 73 -11.56 18.65 -7.97
N ASP A 74 -10.32 19.08 -8.14
CA ASP A 74 -9.23 18.59 -7.27
C ASP A 74 -9.46 18.99 -5.82
N ALA A 75 -9.95 20.20 -5.55
CA ALA A 75 -10.25 20.67 -4.20
C ALA A 75 -11.36 19.85 -3.52
N GLU A 76 -12.44 19.52 -4.26
CA GLU A 76 -13.51 18.66 -3.75
C GLU A 76 -13.01 17.24 -3.46
N PHE A 77 -12.17 16.70 -4.34
CA PHE A 77 -11.61 15.38 -4.14
C PHE A 77 -10.65 15.36 -2.94
N GLU A 78 -9.76 16.35 -2.81
CA GLU A 78 -8.85 16.48 -1.67
C GLU A 78 -9.60 16.61 -0.33
N ALA A 79 -10.79 17.20 -0.32
CA ALA A 79 -11.60 17.31 0.88
C ALA A 79 -12.24 15.98 1.32
N CYS A 80 -12.47 15.02 0.39
CA CYS A 80 -13.26 13.82 0.69
C CYS A 80 -12.57 12.48 0.41
N PHE A 81 -11.39 12.43 -0.24
CA PHE A 81 -10.75 11.16 -0.64
C PHE A 81 -10.49 10.21 0.55
N ARG A 82 -10.31 10.77 1.75
CA ARG A 82 -10.10 9.97 2.97
C ARG A 82 -11.34 9.17 3.37
N ASP A 83 -12.51 9.60 2.96
CA ASP A 83 -13.77 8.92 3.28
C ASP A 83 -14.13 7.87 2.22
N ILE A 84 -13.35 7.79 1.14
CA ILE A 84 -13.61 6.89 0.03
C ILE A 84 -12.71 5.66 0.14
N SER A 85 -13.30 4.48 0.24
CA SER A 85 -12.60 3.20 0.29
C SER A 85 -12.73 2.38 -1.00
N VAL A 86 -13.69 2.72 -1.87
CA VAL A 86 -13.96 1.97 -3.09
C VAL A 86 -14.12 2.91 -4.28
N TYR A 87 -13.35 2.64 -5.33
CA TYR A 87 -13.45 3.32 -6.62
C TYR A 87 -13.76 2.28 -7.69
N ALA A 88 -14.94 2.38 -8.30
CA ALA A 88 -15.45 1.44 -9.30
C ALA A 88 -15.48 2.05 -10.70
N ARG A 89 -15.39 1.25 -11.75
CA ARG A 89 -15.37 1.70 -13.16
C ARG A 89 -14.38 2.83 -13.43
N VAL A 90 -13.19 2.70 -12.86
CA VAL A 90 -12.12 3.70 -13.03
C VAL A 90 -11.32 3.46 -14.30
N GLN A 91 -10.80 4.55 -14.85
CA GLN A 91 -9.84 4.56 -15.96
C GLN A 91 -8.41 4.77 -15.41
N PRO A 92 -7.35 4.55 -16.22
CA PRO A 92 -5.96 4.69 -15.77
C PRO A 92 -5.63 6.04 -15.13
N GLU A 93 -6.17 7.13 -15.68
CA GLU A 93 -5.96 8.49 -15.16
C GLU A 93 -6.51 8.64 -13.74
N HIS A 94 -7.66 8.01 -13.46
CA HIS A 94 -8.27 8.02 -12.14
C HIS A 94 -7.36 7.35 -11.10
N LYS A 95 -6.71 6.22 -11.46
CA LYS A 95 -5.79 5.50 -10.56
C LYS A 95 -4.62 6.39 -10.14
N THR A 96 -4.01 7.08 -11.10
CA THR A 96 -2.93 8.02 -10.84
C THR A 96 -3.39 9.21 -9.98
N ARG A 97 -4.58 9.75 -10.23
CA ARG A 97 -5.16 10.83 -9.44
C ARG A 97 -5.39 10.42 -7.98
N ILE A 98 -5.90 9.20 -7.75
CA ILE A 98 -6.12 8.66 -6.41
C ILE A 98 -4.77 8.51 -5.66
N VAL A 99 -3.78 7.88 -6.29
CA VAL A 99 -2.43 7.71 -5.71
C VAL A 99 -1.82 9.06 -5.33
N ASN A 100 -1.88 10.03 -6.25
CA ASN A 100 -1.31 11.36 -6.02
C ASN A 100 -2.01 12.12 -4.89
N ALA A 101 -3.33 11.97 -4.71
CA ALA A 101 -4.06 12.59 -3.60
C ALA A 101 -3.58 12.05 -2.25
N TRP A 102 -3.42 10.73 -2.12
CA TRP A 102 -2.90 10.12 -0.90
C TRP A 102 -1.44 10.54 -0.61
N ARG A 103 -0.57 10.54 -1.63
CA ARG A 103 0.83 10.98 -1.49
C ARG A 103 0.92 12.46 -1.14
N GLY A 104 0.15 13.31 -1.83
CA GLY A 104 0.10 14.75 -1.57
C GLY A 104 -0.33 15.09 -0.14
N ALA A 105 -1.13 14.24 0.48
CA ALA A 105 -1.54 14.35 1.87
C ALA A 105 -0.50 13.80 2.87
N GLY A 106 0.67 13.35 2.41
CA GLY A 106 1.79 12.86 3.24
C GLY A 106 1.69 11.40 3.65
N TYR A 107 0.82 10.61 3.03
CA TYR A 107 0.76 9.16 3.26
C TYR A 107 1.75 8.42 2.36
N VAL A 108 2.38 7.38 2.89
CA VAL A 108 3.14 6.41 2.08
C VAL A 108 2.15 5.49 1.39
N THR A 109 2.18 5.48 0.06
CA THR A 109 1.23 4.73 -0.77
C THR A 109 1.88 3.55 -1.46
N ALA A 110 1.21 2.40 -1.43
CA ALA A 110 1.52 1.27 -2.30
C ALA A 110 0.42 1.12 -3.35
N MET A 111 0.78 0.88 -4.60
CA MET A 111 -0.17 0.62 -5.69
C MET A 111 0.13 -0.72 -6.33
N THR A 112 -0.87 -1.58 -6.39
CA THR A 112 -0.78 -2.90 -7.05
C THR A 112 -1.47 -2.88 -8.40
N GLY A 113 -0.94 -3.61 -9.36
CA GLY A 113 -1.57 -3.78 -10.67
C GLY A 113 -0.89 -4.85 -11.50
N ASP A 114 -1.60 -5.31 -12.54
CA ASP A 114 -1.17 -6.37 -13.45
C ASP A 114 -1.13 -5.92 -14.92
N GLY A 115 -1.91 -4.89 -15.28
CA GLY A 115 -2.08 -4.41 -16.63
C GLY A 115 -1.17 -3.25 -17.02
N VAL A 116 -0.92 -3.10 -18.31
CA VAL A 116 -0.20 -1.93 -18.88
C VAL A 116 -0.84 -0.60 -18.43
N ASN A 117 -2.15 -0.60 -18.26
CA ASN A 117 -2.92 0.57 -17.82
C ASN A 117 -2.63 0.97 -16.37
N ASP A 118 -2.05 0.07 -15.58
CA ASP A 118 -1.67 0.31 -14.18
C ASP A 118 -0.27 0.91 -14.03
N ALA A 119 0.57 0.76 -15.05
CA ALA A 119 1.96 1.19 -15.02
C ALA A 119 2.16 2.66 -14.59
N PRO A 120 1.35 3.65 -15.07
CA PRO A 120 1.50 5.03 -14.61
C PRO A 120 1.20 5.21 -13.12
N SER A 121 0.17 4.55 -12.59
CA SER A 121 -0.22 4.63 -11.18
C SER A 121 0.76 3.86 -10.27
N ILE A 122 1.26 2.69 -10.71
CA ILE A 122 2.32 1.93 -10.04
C ILE A 122 3.58 2.81 -9.93
N LYS A 123 3.99 3.45 -11.03
CA LYS A 123 5.15 4.33 -11.04
C LYS A 123 4.98 5.60 -10.19
N SER A 124 3.74 6.06 -10.02
CA SER A 124 3.42 7.25 -9.22
C SER A 124 3.35 6.97 -7.72
N ALA A 125 3.20 5.72 -7.30
CA ALA A 125 3.18 5.34 -5.89
C ALA A 125 4.56 5.45 -5.25
N ASP A 126 4.61 5.44 -3.92
CA ASP A 126 5.88 5.35 -3.18
C ASP A 126 6.44 3.93 -3.23
N ILE A 127 5.55 2.93 -3.36
CA ILE A 127 5.88 1.52 -3.54
C ILE A 127 4.98 0.97 -4.65
N GLY A 128 5.55 0.78 -5.82
CA GLY A 128 4.89 0.12 -6.94
C GLY A 128 4.98 -1.39 -6.81
N VAL A 129 3.86 -2.10 -6.91
CA VAL A 129 3.79 -3.55 -6.80
C VAL A 129 3.21 -4.16 -8.08
N GLY A 130 4.02 -4.95 -8.78
CA GLY A 130 3.62 -5.68 -9.98
C GLY A 130 3.29 -7.14 -9.69
N MET A 131 2.34 -7.71 -10.43
CA MET A 131 2.06 -9.14 -10.39
C MET A 131 3.12 -9.91 -11.20
N GLY A 132 3.63 -11.02 -10.65
CA GLY A 132 4.72 -11.79 -11.25
C GLY A 132 4.25 -12.82 -12.27
N ILE A 133 3.06 -13.40 -12.06
CA ILE A 133 2.49 -14.43 -12.94
C ILE A 133 1.61 -13.76 -13.99
N THR A 134 0.58 -13.03 -13.57
CA THR A 134 -0.40 -12.39 -14.48
C THR A 134 0.04 -11.03 -14.99
N GLY A 135 1.00 -10.38 -14.31
CA GLY A 135 1.48 -9.04 -14.66
C GLY A 135 2.22 -9.00 -15.99
N THR A 136 2.02 -7.90 -16.71
CA THR A 136 2.75 -7.61 -17.95
C THR A 136 4.20 -7.22 -17.66
N ASP A 137 5.08 -7.40 -18.66
CA ASP A 137 6.48 -6.97 -18.54
C ASP A 137 6.60 -5.46 -18.25
N VAL A 138 5.63 -4.66 -18.74
CA VAL A 138 5.59 -3.22 -18.49
C VAL A 138 5.39 -2.95 -17.00
N THR A 139 4.42 -3.63 -16.35
CA THR A 139 4.18 -3.47 -14.91
C THR A 139 5.35 -3.96 -14.07
N LYS A 140 5.93 -5.10 -14.43
CA LYS A 140 7.12 -5.65 -13.73
C LYS A 140 8.33 -4.71 -13.80
N ASN A 141 8.53 -4.06 -14.95
CA ASN A 141 9.67 -3.15 -15.14
C ASN A 141 9.53 -1.81 -14.42
N VAL A 142 8.31 -1.35 -14.12
CA VAL A 142 8.08 -0.08 -13.41
C VAL A 142 7.85 -0.27 -11.92
N ALA A 143 7.57 -1.50 -11.48
CA ALA A 143 7.33 -1.84 -10.09
C ALA A 143 8.64 -1.87 -9.27
N ASP A 144 8.55 -1.45 -8.01
CA ASP A 144 9.63 -1.58 -7.03
C ASP A 144 9.68 -2.99 -6.44
N MET A 145 8.54 -3.68 -6.41
CA MET A 145 8.38 -5.05 -5.94
C MET A 145 7.52 -5.87 -6.89
N VAL A 146 7.90 -7.13 -7.12
CA VAL A 146 7.13 -8.08 -7.94
C VAL A 146 6.72 -9.26 -7.08
N LEU A 147 5.41 -9.55 -7.04
CA LEU A 147 4.84 -10.68 -6.32
C LEU A 147 4.96 -11.95 -7.15
N ALA A 148 5.82 -12.87 -6.74
CA ALA A 148 6.04 -14.12 -7.47
C ALA A 148 4.83 -15.07 -7.47
N ASP A 149 3.92 -14.92 -6.53
CA ASP A 149 2.74 -15.76 -6.31
C ASP A 149 1.41 -15.05 -6.63
N ASP A 150 1.46 -13.79 -7.08
CA ASP A 150 0.30 -12.91 -7.32
C ASP A 150 -0.68 -12.87 -6.12
N ASN A 151 -0.16 -12.98 -4.90
CA ASN A 151 -0.96 -13.04 -3.70
C ASN A 151 -0.85 -11.75 -2.87
N PHE A 152 -1.99 -11.12 -2.60
CA PHE A 152 -2.03 -9.91 -1.76
C PHE A 152 -1.47 -10.16 -0.34
N ALA A 153 -1.64 -11.36 0.22
CA ALA A 153 -1.11 -11.70 1.54
C ALA A 153 0.43 -11.57 1.61
N SER A 154 1.12 -11.78 0.49
CA SER A 154 2.57 -11.62 0.41
C SER A 154 3.02 -10.17 0.58
N ILE A 155 2.16 -9.19 0.25
CA ILE A 155 2.42 -7.76 0.53
C ILE A 155 2.46 -7.52 2.03
N VAL A 156 1.54 -8.12 2.78
CA VAL A 156 1.47 -7.99 4.23
C VAL A 156 2.74 -8.53 4.88
N GLY A 157 3.17 -9.72 4.46
CA GLY A 157 4.45 -10.29 4.91
C GLY A 157 5.66 -9.41 4.58
N ALA A 158 5.68 -8.80 3.40
CA ALA A 158 6.73 -7.86 3.02
C ALA A 158 6.75 -6.60 3.89
N VAL A 159 5.58 -6.06 4.25
CA VAL A 159 5.47 -4.91 5.17
C VAL A 159 5.97 -5.28 6.57
N GLU A 160 5.60 -6.45 7.08
CA GLU A 160 6.07 -6.95 8.38
C GLU A 160 7.60 -7.08 8.41
N GLU A 161 8.16 -7.73 7.40
CA GLU A 161 9.62 -7.91 7.29
C GLU A 161 10.35 -6.57 7.15
N GLY A 162 9.82 -5.66 6.33
CA GLY A 162 10.37 -4.32 6.17
C GLY A 162 10.39 -3.54 7.49
N ARG A 163 9.34 -3.60 8.29
CA ARG A 163 9.28 -3.00 9.63
C ARG A 163 10.31 -3.63 10.57
N ARG A 164 10.46 -4.95 10.54
CA ARG A 164 11.46 -5.68 11.32
C ARG A 164 12.89 -5.26 10.97
N ILE A 165 13.19 -5.13 9.67
CA ILE A 165 14.48 -4.65 9.18
C ILE A 165 14.74 -3.24 9.67
N TYR A 166 13.77 -2.33 9.54
CA TYR A 166 13.87 -0.95 10.01
C TYR A 166 14.17 -0.88 11.50
N ASP A 167 13.47 -1.66 12.33
CA ASP A 167 13.69 -1.72 13.76
C ASP A 167 15.09 -2.24 14.11
N ASN A 168 15.60 -3.21 13.38
CA ASN A 168 16.96 -3.71 13.57
C ASN A 168 18.03 -2.66 13.19
N ILE A 169 17.84 -1.94 12.09
CA ILE A 169 18.70 -0.81 11.73
C ILE A 169 18.67 0.27 12.80
N ARG A 170 17.50 0.63 13.31
CA ARG A 170 17.33 1.60 14.37
C ARG A 170 18.06 1.18 15.66
N LYS A 171 17.95 -0.08 16.07
CA LYS A 171 18.66 -0.63 17.24
C LYS A 171 20.17 -0.58 17.04
N ALA A 172 20.68 -0.94 15.85
CA ALA A 172 22.10 -0.85 15.54
C ALA A 172 22.61 0.59 15.61
N ILE A 173 21.89 1.55 15.06
CA ILE A 173 22.23 2.98 15.15
C ILE A 173 22.22 3.45 16.62
N GLN A 174 21.19 3.08 17.39
CA GLN A 174 21.11 3.44 18.81
C GLN A 174 22.28 2.88 19.61
N PHE A 175 22.68 1.64 19.35
CA PHE A 175 23.83 1.02 19.99
C PHE A 175 25.13 1.78 19.67
N LEU A 176 25.39 2.07 18.39
CA LEU A 176 26.58 2.80 17.97
C LEU A 176 26.64 4.23 18.54
N LEU A 177 25.51 4.94 18.50
CA LEU A 177 25.44 6.29 19.08
C LEU A 177 25.60 6.26 20.59
N GLY A 178 25.00 5.28 21.26
CA GLY A 178 25.12 5.11 22.73
C GLY A 178 26.57 4.82 23.16
N SER A 179 27.26 3.95 22.43
CA SER A 179 28.66 3.65 22.67
C SER A 179 29.55 4.90 22.54
N ASN A 180 29.45 5.57 21.38
CA ASN A 180 30.24 6.77 21.10
C ASN A 180 29.94 7.91 22.10
N MET A 181 28.65 8.08 22.47
CA MET A 181 28.27 9.09 23.46
C MET A 181 28.84 8.77 24.86
N SER A 182 28.85 7.48 25.22
CA SER A 182 29.47 7.04 26.48
C SER A 182 30.96 7.38 26.52
N GLU A 183 31.71 7.17 25.45
CA GLU A 183 33.11 7.52 25.32
C GLU A 183 33.33 9.04 25.46
N VAL A 184 32.54 9.83 24.72
CA VAL A 184 32.63 11.30 24.78
C VAL A 184 32.35 11.82 26.19
N ILE A 185 31.28 11.32 26.85
CA ILE A 185 30.94 11.72 28.23
C ILE A 185 32.04 11.31 29.21
N SER A 186 32.61 10.11 29.07
CA SER A 186 33.66 9.62 29.91
C SER A 186 34.93 10.47 29.82
N ILE A 187 35.34 10.83 28.60
CA ILE A 187 36.50 11.70 28.38
C ILE A 187 36.24 13.12 28.92
N PHE A 188 35.04 13.66 28.66
CA PHE A 188 34.65 14.98 29.15
C PHE A 188 34.68 15.01 30.71
N ALA A 189 34.06 14.04 31.36
CA ALA A 189 34.04 13.94 32.81
C ALA A 189 35.46 13.82 33.38
N ALA A 190 36.30 12.98 32.78
CA ALA A 190 37.71 12.83 33.19
C ALA A 190 38.49 14.13 33.06
N THR A 191 38.30 14.87 31.95
CA THR A 191 38.95 16.15 31.72
C THR A 191 38.55 17.18 32.80
N VAL A 192 37.26 17.26 33.14
CA VAL A 192 36.74 18.18 34.16
C VAL A 192 37.26 17.81 35.55
N LEU A 193 37.39 16.53 35.86
CA LEU A 193 37.89 16.03 37.13
C LEU A 193 39.43 15.98 37.24
N GLY A 194 40.15 16.32 36.19
CA GLY A 194 41.59 16.47 36.16
C GLY A 194 42.39 15.16 36.11
N PHE A 195 41.79 14.05 35.63
CA PHE A 195 42.50 12.79 35.48
C PHE A 195 42.28 12.15 34.09
N THR A 196 43.25 11.36 33.63
CA THR A 196 43.22 10.70 32.34
C THR A 196 42.74 9.27 32.49
N ILE A 197 41.49 8.99 32.02
CA ILE A 197 40.89 7.64 32.03
C ILE A 197 41.33 6.82 30.82
N LEU A 198 41.34 7.43 29.63
CA LEU A 198 41.58 6.75 28.39
C LEU A 198 42.81 7.33 27.67
N LYS A 199 43.67 6.44 27.22
CA LYS A 199 44.74 6.79 26.25
C LYS A 199 44.19 6.60 24.83
N PRO A 200 44.75 7.31 23.80
CA PRO A 200 44.26 7.17 22.42
C PRO A 200 44.17 5.73 21.89
N VAL A 201 45.03 4.84 22.38
CA VAL A 201 45.06 3.41 22.05
C VAL A 201 43.80 2.69 22.56
N HIS A 202 43.18 3.14 23.66
CA HIS A 202 41.98 2.53 24.21
C HIS A 202 40.71 2.93 23.45
N LEU A 203 40.78 3.98 22.62
CA LEU A 203 39.67 4.43 21.77
C LEU A 203 39.61 3.71 20.43
N LEU A 204 40.63 2.91 20.09
CA LEU A 204 40.73 2.18 18.83
C LEU A 204 40.24 0.71 18.94
N TRP A 205 39.78 0.32 20.15
CA TRP A 205 39.28 -1.06 20.40
C TRP A 205 37.75 -1.02 20.66
#